data_454be9407226bfb207ea164fa8edd545
#
_entry.id   454be9407226bfb207ea164fa8edd545
#
_cell.length_a   1.000
_cell.length_b   1.000
_cell.length_c   1.000
_cell.angle_alpha   90.00
_cell.angle_beta   90.00
_cell.angle_gamma   90.00
#
_symmetry.space_group_name_H-M   'P 1'
#
loop_
_entity.id
_entity.type
_entity.pdbx_description
1 polymer ?
#
loop_
_entity_poly.entity_id
_entity_poly.type
_entity_poly.pdbx_seq_one_letter_code
_entity_poly.pdbx_strand_id
1 'polypeptide(L)'
;MAKEVTVLGIEGGYLHGVRLEERNGAYECAAAESWPIEDEQPAAEPEAGETSEASAQTDDAGEDSADAVAEEDKPLARAFKAAAEFFEQREFALTLPLSKLLVKCVRMPLEARDDMLGAATQALDEISPFPDEELAPAAEVLSETDSDLRVLVSALPAAAAEEIGAALDAAKVHVTHTDATALGWLRSLWPRLCEVEAQRRLVLLRFGEEWELAVVDGGAPVQLRGIGKVSSAAQLCREVTLSLLACDGGAQEIGDVAVCSMQPVDDEALKRLAVFGPVRTVVVDNAVSGVEGCARRIIEGGTFDVTPADWVESRTESRFRRSMKMFLFAAIGLWALVMGVFFGYEAVYNHMRDSQKSLCKEKQHAREYKEVLDMTNRVALIDRYEDRSKCALEMLKLVSDSLSDDETMVIEYFKFRRGEDISVRGKAPDRESWRQLDEALRAAPVPSPNGSDEDDEDRPLLFAEVKPTEGSQNRDGLFPFTVTAKFPAAEDDSAGGGK
;
A
#
# COMPACT_ATOMS: atom_id res chain seq x y z
N MET A 1 21.03 -13.78 7.33
CA MET A 1 19.67 -14.24 7.62
C MET A 1 19.42 -15.39 6.67
N ALA A 2 18.95 -16.55 7.15
CA ALA A 2 18.55 -17.66 6.29
C ALA A 2 17.47 -17.14 5.33
N LYS A 3 17.57 -17.46 4.04
CA LYS A 3 16.50 -17.13 3.10
C LYS A 3 15.34 -18.07 3.39
N GLU A 4 14.22 -17.49 3.77
CA GLU A 4 12.96 -18.19 4.01
C GLU A 4 11.95 -17.72 2.96
N VAL A 5 11.22 -18.66 2.36
CA VAL A 5 10.14 -18.37 1.41
C VAL A 5 8.94 -19.21 1.79
N THR A 6 7.79 -18.55 1.98
CA THR A 6 6.52 -19.22 2.19
C THR A 6 5.62 -18.96 0.99
N VAL A 7 5.09 -20.02 0.43
CA VAL A 7 4.24 -20.01 -0.77
C VAL A 7 2.89 -20.64 -0.43
N LEU A 8 1.83 -20.01 -0.88
CA LEU A 8 0.46 -20.55 -0.86
C LEU A 8 0.05 -20.90 -2.30
N GLY A 9 -0.60 -22.02 -2.49
CA GLY A 9 -1.08 -22.46 -3.80
C GLY A 9 -2.54 -22.86 -3.78
N ILE A 10 -3.32 -22.32 -4.71
CA ILE A 10 -4.73 -22.68 -4.92
C ILE A 10 -4.76 -23.83 -5.90
N GLU A 11 -5.18 -25.01 -5.49
CA GLU A 11 -5.22 -26.19 -6.36
C GLU A 11 -6.22 -27.23 -5.86
N GLY A 12 -7.00 -27.82 -6.77
CA GLY A 12 -7.85 -28.98 -6.48
C GLY A 12 -8.90 -28.79 -5.38
N GLY A 13 -9.38 -27.54 -5.17
CA GLY A 13 -10.33 -27.23 -4.08
C GLY A 13 -9.65 -27.03 -2.71
N TYR A 14 -8.32 -26.93 -2.67
CA TYR A 14 -7.54 -26.70 -1.46
C TYR A 14 -6.61 -25.51 -1.62
N LEU A 15 -6.30 -24.86 -0.51
CA LEU A 15 -5.18 -23.96 -0.35
C LEU A 15 -4.03 -24.75 0.27
N HIS A 16 -2.96 -24.94 -0.44
CA HIS A 16 -1.75 -25.59 0.03
C HIS A 16 -0.72 -24.55 0.44
N GLY A 17 -0.07 -24.73 1.59
CA GLY A 17 0.99 -23.85 2.05
C GLY A 17 2.29 -24.60 2.28
N VAL A 18 3.39 -24.02 1.85
CA VAL A 18 4.75 -24.57 2.03
C VAL A 18 5.69 -23.47 2.46
N ARG A 19 6.48 -23.74 3.50
CA ARG A 19 7.61 -22.93 3.94
C ARG A 19 8.90 -23.64 3.64
N LEU A 20 9.79 -23.03 2.83
CA LEU A 20 11.15 -23.47 2.62
C LEU A 20 12.11 -22.63 3.43
N GLU A 21 13.07 -23.28 4.08
CA GLU A 21 14.16 -22.65 4.82
C GLU A 21 15.50 -23.10 4.27
N GLU A 22 16.45 -22.19 4.20
CA GLU A 22 17.84 -22.54 3.85
C GLU A 22 18.53 -23.17 5.05
N ARG A 23 18.89 -24.46 4.92
CA ARG A 23 19.69 -25.20 5.90
C ARG A 23 20.92 -25.77 5.23
N ASN A 24 22.08 -25.40 5.72
CA ASN A 24 23.39 -25.89 5.20
C ASN A 24 23.61 -25.66 3.68
N GLY A 25 23.04 -24.59 3.12
CA GLY A 25 23.12 -24.28 1.68
C GLY A 25 22.16 -25.08 0.81
N ALA A 26 21.24 -25.83 1.39
CA ALA A 26 20.11 -26.48 0.73
C ALA A 26 18.78 -25.95 1.26
N TYR A 27 17.76 -25.95 0.41
CA TYR A 27 16.40 -25.55 0.82
C TYR A 27 15.61 -26.80 1.18
N GLU A 28 15.11 -26.83 2.40
CA GLU A 28 14.30 -27.91 2.95
C GLU A 28 12.90 -27.42 3.29
N CYS A 29 11.89 -28.28 3.15
CA CYS A 29 10.56 -28.00 3.58
C CYS A 29 10.49 -28.00 5.12
N ALA A 30 10.30 -26.82 5.70
CA ALA A 30 10.22 -26.64 7.14
C ALA A 30 8.80 -26.86 7.68
N ALA A 31 7.78 -26.46 6.90
CA ALA A 31 6.37 -26.65 7.22
C ALA A 31 5.55 -26.77 5.94
N ALA A 32 4.51 -27.61 5.97
CA ALA A 32 3.52 -27.72 4.92
C ALA A 32 2.17 -28.10 5.51
N GLU A 33 1.09 -27.49 4.99
CA GLU A 33 -0.29 -27.73 5.42
C GLU A 33 -1.24 -27.47 4.26
N SER A 34 -2.49 -27.96 4.37
CA SER A 34 -3.52 -27.82 3.33
C SER A 34 -4.87 -27.52 3.98
N TRP A 35 -5.56 -26.51 3.45
CA TRP A 35 -6.89 -26.08 3.93
C TRP A 35 -7.92 -26.22 2.82
N PRO A 36 -9.12 -26.80 3.08
CA PRO A 36 -10.18 -26.88 2.09
C PRO A 36 -10.71 -25.47 1.74
N ILE A 37 -10.96 -25.22 0.47
CA ILE A 37 -11.58 -23.99 -0.02
C ILE A 37 -13.09 -24.20 -0.24
N GLU A 38 -13.50 -25.43 -0.54
CA GLU A 38 -14.91 -25.78 -0.68
C GLU A 38 -15.44 -26.25 0.69
N ASP A 39 -16.62 -25.75 1.08
CA ASP A 39 -17.31 -26.34 2.21
C ASP A 39 -17.67 -27.78 1.81
N GLU A 40 -17.10 -28.77 2.46
CA GLU A 40 -17.61 -30.15 2.38
C GLU A 40 -19.08 -30.10 2.83
N GLN A 41 -19.99 -29.92 1.86
CA GLN A 41 -21.39 -30.24 2.14
C GLN A 41 -21.40 -31.74 2.46
N PRO A 42 -21.70 -32.13 3.71
CA PRO A 42 -21.97 -33.52 3.98
C PRO A 42 -23.07 -33.93 3.00
N ALA A 43 -22.80 -35.00 2.25
CA ALA A 43 -23.74 -35.52 1.25
C ALA A 43 -25.13 -35.60 1.92
N ALA A 44 -25.95 -34.59 1.65
CA ALA A 44 -27.30 -34.53 2.17
C ALA A 44 -28.04 -35.71 1.57
N GLU A 45 -28.37 -36.70 2.42
CA GLU A 45 -29.39 -37.66 2.09
C GLU A 45 -30.63 -36.87 1.63
N PRO A 46 -31.34 -37.29 0.61
CA PRO A 46 -32.47 -36.57 0.05
C PRO A 46 -33.64 -36.66 1.03
N GLU A 47 -33.72 -35.75 2.00
CA GLU A 47 -34.97 -35.56 2.75
C GLU A 47 -35.94 -34.72 1.91
N ALA A 48 -37.07 -35.36 1.62
CA ALA A 48 -38.20 -34.79 0.91
C ALA A 48 -38.90 -33.72 1.76
N GLY A 49 -39.08 -32.54 1.17
CA GLY A 49 -40.24 -31.66 1.36
C GLY A 49 -40.34 -30.94 2.69
N GLU A 50 -40.24 -29.60 2.61
CA GLU A 50 -41.34 -28.76 3.11
C GLU A 50 -41.07 -27.29 2.71
N THR A 51 -42.02 -26.73 1.97
CA THR A 51 -42.17 -25.33 1.65
C THR A 51 -42.44 -24.51 2.91
N SER A 52 -41.67 -23.48 3.18
CA SER A 52 -42.04 -22.44 4.13
C SER A 52 -41.72 -21.05 3.52
N GLU A 53 -42.81 -20.33 3.19
CA GLU A 53 -42.83 -18.91 2.89
C GLU A 53 -42.49 -18.14 4.18
N ALA A 54 -41.51 -17.23 4.12
CA ALA A 54 -41.34 -16.21 5.15
C ALA A 54 -40.94 -14.87 4.54
N SER A 55 -41.85 -13.96 4.72
CA SER A 55 -41.96 -12.53 4.57
C SER A 55 -40.65 -11.72 4.68
N ALA A 56 -40.53 -10.81 3.69
CA ALA A 56 -39.63 -9.69 3.67
C ALA A 56 -39.93 -8.68 4.81
N GLN A 57 -38.92 -8.28 5.53
CA GLN A 57 -38.86 -7.00 6.22
C GLN A 57 -37.56 -6.30 5.84
N THR A 58 -37.72 -5.20 5.13
CA THR A 58 -36.71 -4.21 4.82
C THR A 58 -36.44 -3.36 6.05
N ASP A 59 -35.18 -3.34 6.53
CA ASP A 59 -34.66 -2.26 7.35
C ASP A 59 -33.34 -1.77 6.73
N ASP A 60 -33.43 -0.52 6.30
CA ASP A 60 -32.41 0.27 5.64
C ASP A 60 -31.51 0.90 6.72
N ALA A 61 -30.33 0.33 6.99
CA ALA A 61 -29.23 1.02 7.69
C ALA A 61 -27.91 0.24 7.59
N GLY A 62 -26.98 0.68 6.77
CA GLY A 62 -25.57 0.32 6.88
C GLY A 62 -25.08 -0.70 5.88
N GLU A 63 -25.18 -0.41 4.58
CA GLU A 63 -24.70 -1.33 3.51
C GLU A 63 -23.19 -1.59 3.54
N ASP A 64 -22.35 -0.62 3.91
CA ASP A 64 -20.88 -0.79 3.87
C ASP A 64 -20.29 -1.77 4.91
N SER A 65 -20.98 -2.02 6.02
CA SER A 65 -20.49 -2.95 7.05
C SER A 65 -20.97 -4.38 6.86
N ALA A 66 -22.07 -4.58 6.14
CA ALA A 66 -22.64 -5.90 5.89
C ALA A 66 -21.87 -6.66 4.80
N ASP A 67 -21.41 -5.96 3.75
CA ASP A 67 -20.63 -6.57 2.67
C ASP A 67 -19.25 -7.05 3.15
N ALA A 68 -18.57 -6.30 4.02
CA ALA A 68 -17.28 -6.69 4.58
C ALA A 68 -17.37 -7.96 5.45
N VAL A 69 -18.45 -8.12 6.22
CA VAL A 69 -18.67 -9.31 7.05
C VAL A 69 -19.01 -10.54 6.20
N ALA A 70 -19.76 -10.35 5.08
CA ALA A 70 -20.09 -11.43 4.17
C ALA A 70 -18.87 -11.96 3.40
N GLU A 71 -17.83 -11.14 3.17
CA GLU A 71 -16.60 -11.56 2.49
C GLU A 71 -15.63 -12.33 3.40
N GLU A 72 -15.56 -12.03 4.69
CA GLU A 72 -14.75 -12.79 5.65
C GLU A 72 -15.23 -14.25 5.79
N ASP A 73 -16.49 -14.53 5.49
CA ASP A 73 -17.08 -15.88 5.57
C ASP A 73 -16.86 -16.73 4.30
N LYS A 74 -16.32 -16.15 3.23
CA LYS A 74 -16.00 -16.93 2.02
C LYS A 74 -14.96 -18.01 2.31
N PRO A 75 -15.10 -19.23 1.77
CA PRO A 75 -14.20 -20.36 2.09
C PRO A 75 -12.72 -20.04 1.80
N LEU A 76 -12.45 -19.36 0.69
CA LEU A 76 -11.08 -18.97 0.32
C LEU A 76 -10.47 -17.96 1.33
N ALA A 77 -11.25 -16.99 1.80
CA ALA A 77 -10.79 -16.04 2.82
C ALA A 77 -10.48 -16.76 4.15
N ARG A 78 -11.32 -17.70 4.54
CA ARG A 78 -11.08 -18.55 5.73
C ARG A 78 -9.79 -19.36 5.60
N ALA A 79 -9.54 -19.96 4.43
CA ALA A 79 -8.32 -20.71 4.15
C ALA A 79 -7.07 -19.82 4.22
N PHE A 80 -7.09 -18.62 3.62
CA PHE A 80 -5.99 -17.67 3.73
C PHE A 80 -5.73 -17.21 5.18
N LYS A 81 -6.79 -16.98 5.94
CA LYS A 81 -6.67 -16.61 7.36
C LYS A 81 -6.04 -17.74 8.18
N ALA A 82 -6.47 -18.98 7.96
CA ALA A 82 -5.90 -20.15 8.63
C ALA A 82 -4.42 -20.35 8.26
N ALA A 83 -4.06 -20.14 6.99
CA ALA A 83 -2.67 -20.19 6.55
C ALA A 83 -1.83 -19.09 7.20
N ALA A 84 -2.35 -17.85 7.29
CA ALA A 84 -1.65 -16.76 7.95
C ALA A 84 -1.42 -17.00 9.45
N GLU A 85 -2.36 -17.66 10.13
CA GLU A 85 -2.24 -18.06 11.53
C GLU A 85 -1.23 -19.22 11.70
N PHE A 86 -1.26 -20.23 10.82
CA PHE A 86 -0.35 -21.37 10.85
C PHE A 86 1.12 -20.96 10.64
N PHE A 87 1.37 -20.11 9.65
CA PHE A 87 2.73 -19.64 9.33
C PHE A 87 3.17 -18.42 10.15
N GLU A 88 2.30 -17.87 11.00
CA GLU A 88 2.56 -16.66 11.80
C GLU A 88 3.04 -15.46 10.96
N GLN A 89 2.60 -15.36 9.71
CA GLN A 89 2.98 -14.29 8.79
C GLN A 89 1.80 -13.85 7.92
N ARG A 90 1.93 -12.70 7.24
CA ARG A 90 0.89 -12.14 6.40
C ARG A 90 1.35 -11.81 4.98
N GLU A 91 2.60 -12.08 4.67
CA GLU A 91 3.16 -11.88 3.35
C GLU A 91 3.59 -13.22 2.78
N PHE A 92 3.04 -13.57 1.60
CA PHE A 92 3.25 -14.85 0.96
C PHE A 92 3.53 -14.67 -0.52
N ALA A 93 4.21 -15.60 -1.15
CA ALA A 93 4.06 -15.81 -2.57
C ALA A 93 2.80 -16.66 -2.81
N LEU A 94 2.12 -16.42 -3.93
CA LEU A 94 0.90 -17.14 -4.32
C LEU A 94 1.18 -17.95 -5.59
N THR A 95 0.59 -19.13 -5.71
CA THR A 95 0.58 -19.87 -6.98
C THR A 95 -0.83 -20.17 -7.39
N LEU A 96 -1.09 -20.04 -8.68
CA LEU A 96 -2.41 -20.17 -9.27
C LEU A 96 -2.43 -21.30 -10.32
N PRO A 97 -3.54 -22.03 -10.43
CA PRO A 97 -3.71 -23.00 -11.51
C PRO A 97 -3.83 -22.28 -12.86
N LEU A 98 -3.47 -22.97 -13.93
CA LEU A 98 -3.55 -22.44 -15.30
C LEU A 98 -4.99 -22.09 -15.71
N SER A 99 -6.00 -22.67 -15.07
CA SER A 99 -7.41 -22.34 -15.30
C SER A 99 -7.79 -20.91 -14.88
N LYS A 100 -7.02 -20.30 -13.99
CA LYS A 100 -7.19 -18.91 -13.52
C LYS A 100 -6.29 -17.91 -14.27
N LEU A 101 -5.44 -18.37 -15.16
CA LEU A 101 -4.45 -17.57 -15.87
C LEU A 101 -4.67 -17.58 -17.38
N LEU A 102 -4.43 -16.45 -18.03
CA LEU A 102 -4.20 -16.43 -19.49
C LEU A 102 -2.73 -16.77 -19.72
N VAL A 103 -2.46 -17.86 -20.45
CA VAL A 103 -1.09 -18.35 -20.64
C VAL A 103 -0.86 -18.69 -22.10
N LYS A 104 0.27 -18.25 -22.65
CA LYS A 104 0.74 -18.60 -23.99
C LYS A 104 2.25 -18.72 -24.03
N CYS A 105 2.76 -19.78 -24.67
CA CYS A 105 4.16 -19.85 -25.06
C CYS A 105 4.30 -19.23 -26.46
N VAL A 106 5.15 -18.22 -26.61
CA VAL A 106 5.38 -17.55 -27.87
C VAL A 106 6.86 -17.60 -28.25
N ARG A 107 7.13 -17.59 -29.56
CA ARG A 107 8.48 -17.36 -30.08
C ARG A 107 8.65 -15.89 -30.38
N MET A 108 9.73 -15.32 -29.87
CA MET A 108 10.09 -13.94 -30.07
C MET A 108 11.51 -13.83 -30.61
N PRO A 109 11.83 -12.84 -31.44
CA PRO A 109 13.22 -12.60 -31.85
C PRO A 109 14.07 -12.20 -30.65
N LEU A 110 15.40 -12.37 -30.75
CA LEU A 110 16.34 -12.06 -29.66
C LEU A 110 16.27 -10.58 -29.23
N GLU A 111 15.93 -9.69 -30.16
CA GLU A 111 15.79 -8.25 -29.91
C GLU A 111 14.65 -7.93 -28.93
N ALA A 112 13.65 -8.82 -28.82
CA ALA A 112 12.54 -8.64 -27.87
C ALA A 112 13.00 -8.75 -26.40
N ARG A 113 14.24 -9.21 -26.15
CA ARG A 113 14.80 -9.25 -24.80
C ARG A 113 14.89 -7.86 -24.14
N ASP A 114 15.16 -6.83 -24.92
CA ASP A 114 15.33 -5.46 -24.43
C ASP A 114 14.00 -4.84 -24.00
N ASP A 115 12.87 -5.30 -24.56
CA ASP A 115 11.50 -4.88 -24.19
C ASP A 115 10.56 -6.09 -24.08
N MET A 116 10.91 -7.00 -23.18
CA MET A 116 10.18 -8.24 -22.98
C MET A 116 8.72 -7.99 -22.57
N LEU A 117 8.48 -7.00 -21.71
CA LEU A 117 7.13 -6.69 -21.24
C LEU A 117 6.26 -6.09 -22.35
N GLY A 118 6.80 -5.21 -23.18
CA GLY A 118 6.07 -4.67 -24.33
C GLY A 118 5.70 -5.77 -25.33
N ALA A 119 6.63 -6.66 -25.65
CA ALA A 119 6.37 -7.81 -26.52
C ALA A 119 5.35 -8.79 -25.88
N ALA A 120 5.39 -8.99 -24.56
CA ALA A 120 4.42 -9.81 -23.84
C ALA A 120 3.01 -9.19 -23.87
N THR A 121 2.90 -7.88 -23.69
CA THR A 121 1.61 -7.16 -23.80
C THR A 121 1.00 -7.37 -25.16
N GLN A 122 1.76 -7.16 -26.23
CA GLN A 122 1.26 -7.40 -27.60
C GLN A 122 0.81 -8.84 -27.80
N ALA A 123 1.56 -9.82 -27.29
CA ALA A 123 1.19 -11.24 -27.40
C ALA A 123 -0.07 -11.59 -26.60
N LEU A 124 -0.32 -10.91 -25.49
CA LEU A 124 -1.54 -11.07 -24.68
C LEU A 124 -2.76 -10.45 -25.37
N ASP A 125 -2.62 -9.26 -25.97
CA ASP A 125 -3.69 -8.59 -26.70
C ASP A 125 -4.24 -9.46 -27.85
N GLU A 126 -3.37 -10.27 -28.48
CA GLU A 126 -3.78 -11.22 -29.53
C GLU A 126 -4.64 -12.40 -29.04
N ILE A 127 -4.51 -12.78 -27.76
CA ILE A 127 -5.17 -13.97 -27.20
C ILE A 127 -6.22 -13.63 -26.16
N SER A 128 -6.21 -12.41 -25.63
CA SER A 128 -7.17 -12.01 -24.62
C SER A 128 -8.59 -12.01 -25.20
N PRO A 129 -9.52 -12.72 -24.58
CA PRO A 129 -10.94 -12.59 -24.90
C PRO A 129 -11.55 -11.29 -24.38
N PHE A 130 -10.79 -10.48 -23.65
CA PHE A 130 -11.21 -9.27 -22.96
C PHE A 130 -10.41 -8.06 -23.47
N PRO A 131 -10.80 -7.47 -24.63
CA PRO A 131 -9.99 -6.43 -25.27
C PRO A 131 -9.92 -5.10 -24.49
N ASP A 132 -10.82 -4.91 -23.53
CA ASP A 132 -10.92 -3.67 -22.73
C ASP A 132 -10.26 -3.80 -21.34
N GLU A 133 -9.69 -4.96 -20.99
CA GLU A 133 -9.02 -5.16 -19.70
C GLU A 133 -7.53 -4.79 -19.79
N GLU A 134 -7.07 -3.94 -18.87
CA GLU A 134 -5.64 -3.72 -18.61
C GLU A 134 -5.06 -4.94 -17.90
N LEU A 135 -4.49 -5.86 -18.66
CA LEU A 135 -3.81 -7.03 -18.14
C LEU A 135 -2.36 -6.67 -17.76
N ALA A 136 -1.96 -7.00 -16.52
CA ALA A 136 -0.56 -6.91 -16.13
C ALA A 136 0.20 -8.12 -16.73
N PRO A 137 1.07 -7.91 -17.75
CA PRO A 137 1.79 -9.01 -18.38
C PRO A 137 2.91 -9.52 -17.48
N ALA A 138 3.08 -10.83 -17.42
CA ALA A 138 4.28 -11.50 -16.96
C ALA A 138 4.95 -12.21 -18.12
N ALA A 139 6.27 -12.24 -18.11
CA ALA A 139 7.05 -12.91 -19.12
C ALA A 139 8.26 -13.62 -18.50
N GLU A 140 8.49 -14.87 -18.94
CA GLU A 140 9.67 -15.64 -18.56
C GLU A 140 10.28 -16.32 -19.79
N VAL A 141 11.60 -16.20 -19.95
CA VAL A 141 12.31 -16.90 -21.00
C VAL A 141 12.45 -18.38 -20.62
N LEU A 142 11.79 -19.25 -21.36
CA LEU A 142 11.82 -20.71 -21.15
C LEU A 142 13.04 -21.37 -21.81
N SER A 143 13.41 -20.89 -22.99
CA SER A 143 14.61 -21.35 -23.70
C SER A 143 15.06 -20.30 -24.70
N GLU A 144 16.34 -20.32 -25.03
CA GLU A 144 16.98 -19.43 -25.98
C GLU A 144 17.73 -20.27 -27.03
N THR A 145 17.59 -19.86 -28.28
CA THR A 145 18.35 -20.40 -29.41
C THR A 145 19.15 -19.29 -30.07
N ASP A 146 19.96 -19.59 -31.07
CA ASP A 146 20.76 -18.59 -31.77
C ASP A 146 19.94 -17.52 -32.51
N SER A 147 18.63 -17.76 -32.74
CA SER A 147 17.75 -16.89 -33.51
C SER A 147 16.54 -16.40 -32.73
N ASP A 148 16.09 -17.15 -31.76
CA ASP A 148 14.77 -16.94 -31.14
C ASP A 148 14.82 -17.15 -29.61
N LEU A 149 13.96 -16.42 -28.92
CA LEU A 149 13.56 -16.67 -27.54
C LEU A 149 12.23 -17.42 -27.52
N ARG A 150 12.11 -18.46 -26.72
CA ARG A 150 10.83 -19.00 -26.33
C ARG A 150 10.43 -18.41 -25.00
N VAL A 151 9.32 -17.67 -24.99
CA VAL A 151 8.87 -16.92 -23.84
C VAL A 151 7.50 -17.41 -23.40
N LEU A 152 7.36 -17.67 -22.11
CA LEU A 152 6.06 -17.83 -21.46
C LEU A 152 5.50 -16.45 -21.19
N VAL A 153 4.36 -16.16 -21.75
CA VAL A 153 3.60 -14.94 -21.51
C VAL A 153 2.34 -15.30 -20.76
N SER A 154 2.02 -14.55 -19.74
CA SER A 154 0.84 -14.78 -18.91
C SER A 154 0.30 -13.48 -18.33
N ALA A 155 -0.99 -13.51 -17.99
CA ALA A 155 -1.64 -12.47 -17.20
C ALA A 155 -2.75 -13.09 -16.34
N LEU A 156 -3.06 -12.42 -15.24
CA LEU A 156 -4.21 -12.75 -14.41
C LEU A 156 -5.42 -11.92 -14.90
N PRO A 157 -6.54 -12.55 -15.35
CA PRO A 157 -7.76 -11.84 -15.70
C PRO A 157 -8.34 -11.05 -14.53
N ALA A 158 -8.94 -9.87 -14.81
CA ALA A 158 -9.47 -8.97 -13.79
C ALA A 158 -10.48 -9.66 -12.86
N ALA A 159 -11.39 -10.44 -13.41
CA ALA A 159 -12.39 -11.17 -12.60
C ALA A 159 -11.74 -12.14 -11.59
N ALA A 160 -10.67 -12.84 -11.99
CA ALA A 160 -9.93 -13.73 -11.09
C ALA A 160 -9.11 -12.94 -10.08
N ALA A 161 -8.55 -11.80 -10.49
CA ALA A 161 -7.81 -10.89 -9.61
C ALA A 161 -8.73 -10.30 -8.53
N GLU A 162 -9.94 -9.87 -8.89
CA GLU A 162 -10.94 -9.34 -7.94
C GLU A 162 -11.40 -10.41 -6.95
N GLU A 163 -11.77 -11.62 -7.44
CA GLU A 163 -12.20 -12.73 -6.58
C GLU A 163 -11.15 -13.09 -5.52
N ILE A 164 -9.90 -13.26 -5.96
CA ILE A 164 -8.79 -13.64 -5.09
C ILE A 164 -8.38 -12.46 -4.21
N GLY A 165 -8.34 -11.24 -4.78
CA GLY A 165 -8.00 -10.01 -4.07
C GLY A 165 -8.94 -9.73 -2.91
N ALA A 166 -10.25 -9.85 -3.12
CA ALA A 166 -11.25 -9.71 -2.05
C ALA A 166 -11.02 -10.71 -0.91
N ALA A 167 -10.68 -11.97 -1.22
CA ALA A 167 -10.37 -12.98 -0.21
C ALA A 167 -9.06 -12.69 0.56
N LEU A 168 -8.04 -12.16 -0.15
CA LEU A 168 -6.77 -11.74 0.47
C LEU A 168 -6.98 -10.56 1.41
N ASP A 169 -7.76 -9.57 1.01
CA ASP A 169 -8.07 -8.37 1.81
C ASP A 169 -8.88 -8.73 3.05
N ALA A 170 -9.90 -9.59 2.92
CA ALA A 170 -10.68 -10.11 4.03
C ALA A 170 -9.80 -10.87 5.05
N ALA A 171 -8.86 -11.68 4.57
CA ALA A 171 -7.88 -12.38 5.41
C ALA A 171 -6.74 -11.48 5.92
N LYS A 172 -6.59 -10.24 5.41
CA LYS A 172 -5.47 -9.33 5.68
C LYS A 172 -4.11 -9.96 5.33
N VAL A 173 -4.09 -10.67 4.20
CA VAL A 173 -2.91 -11.33 3.63
C VAL A 173 -2.43 -10.52 2.43
N HIS A 174 -1.12 -10.41 2.27
CA HIS A 174 -0.50 -9.68 1.17
C HIS A 174 0.33 -10.62 0.31
N VAL A 175 0.17 -10.50 -1.00
CA VAL A 175 0.95 -11.27 -1.97
C VAL A 175 2.23 -10.52 -2.34
N THR A 176 3.33 -11.25 -2.39
CA THR A 176 4.66 -10.71 -2.75
C THR A 176 5.07 -11.06 -4.16
N HIS A 177 4.53 -12.13 -4.70
CA HIS A 177 4.87 -12.73 -5.98
C HIS A 177 3.77 -13.74 -6.36
N THR A 178 3.42 -13.81 -7.62
CA THR A 178 2.41 -14.77 -8.11
C THR A 178 2.97 -15.60 -9.26
N ASP A 179 3.02 -16.93 -9.08
CA ASP A 179 3.54 -17.89 -10.07
C ASP A 179 2.42 -18.86 -10.54
N ALA A 180 2.66 -19.61 -11.58
CA ALA A 180 1.77 -20.67 -12.06
C ALA A 180 2.12 -22.00 -11.41
N THR A 181 1.14 -22.68 -10.78
CA THR A 181 1.35 -23.95 -10.08
C THR A 181 1.89 -25.04 -11.01
N ALA A 182 1.48 -25.05 -12.27
CA ALA A 182 1.98 -25.98 -13.29
C ALA A 182 3.51 -25.94 -13.46
N LEU A 183 4.11 -24.75 -13.38
CA LEU A 183 5.57 -24.59 -13.46
C LEU A 183 6.28 -25.22 -12.27
N GLY A 184 5.68 -25.08 -11.08
CA GLY A 184 6.16 -25.75 -9.88
C GLY A 184 6.08 -27.27 -9.98
N TRP A 185 4.97 -27.79 -10.52
CA TRP A 185 4.80 -29.22 -10.78
C TRP A 185 5.83 -29.72 -11.78
N LEU A 186 6.03 -29.03 -12.90
CA LEU A 186 7.07 -29.40 -13.85
C LEU A 186 8.45 -29.42 -13.19
N ARG A 187 8.76 -28.45 -12.33
CA ARG A 187 10.02 -28.39 -11.59
C ARG A 187 10.21 -29.58 -10.64
N SER A 188 9.18 -29.90 -9.86
CA SER A 188 9.22 -30.98 -8.87
C SER A 188 9.24 -32.36 -9.51
N LEU A 189 8.48 -32.56 -10.60
CA LEU A 189 8.38 -33.85 -11.29
C LEU A 189 9.46 -34.05 -12.34
N TRP A 190 10.27 -33.03 -12.65
CA TRP A 190 11.26 -33.09 -13.71
C TRP A 190 12.20 -34.32 -13.66
N PRO A 191 12.74 -34.70 -12.51
CA PRO A 191 13.59 -35.91 -12.41
C PRO A 191 12.84 -37.17 -12.86
N ARG A 192 11.57 -37.35 -12.45
CA ARG A 192 10.74 -38.50 -12.85
C ARG A 192 10.31 -38.42 -14.31
N LEU A 193 10.07 -37.21 -14.85
CA LEU A 193 9.76 -37.02 -16.25
C LEU A 193 10.95 -37.37 -17.16
N CYS A 194 12.16 -37.15 -16.73
CA CYS A 194 13.37 -37.43 -17.46
C CYS A 194 13.82 -38.90 -17.39
N GLU A 195 13.14 -39.77 -16.64
CA GLU A 195 13.42 -41.21 -16.61
C GLU A 195 13.23 -41.88 -17.98
N VAL A 196 12.36 -41.33 -18.82
CA VAL A 196 12.13 -41.75 -20.20
C VAL A 196 12.78 -40.74 -21.14
N GLU A 197 13.64 -41.20 -22.01
CA GLU A 197 14.24 -40.37 -23.05
C GLU A 197 13.16 -40.06 -24.12
N ALA A 198 12.73 -38.84 -24.17
CA ALA A 198 11.81 -38.33 -25.17
C ALA A 198 12.17 -36.87 -25.46
N GLN A 199 12.33 -36.53 -26.75
CA GLN A 199 12.58 -35.16 -27.17
C GLN A 199 11.35 -34.28 -26.89
N ARG A 200 10.18 -34.81 -27.29
CA ARG A 200 8.89 -34.16 -27.11
C ARG A 200 7.97 -35.02 -26.25
N ARG A 201 7.45 -34.42 -25.21
CA ARG A 201 6.59 -35.11 -24.24
C ARG A 201 5.34 -34.29 -23.92
N LEU A 202 4.24 -35.03 -23.74
CA LEU A 202 2.99 -34.50 -23.25
C LEU A 202 2.88 -34.81 -21.76
N VAL A 203 2.77 -33.78 -20.93
CA VAL A 203 2.57 -33.91 -19.49
C VAL A 203 1.14 -33.47 -19.18
N LEU A 204 0.36 -34.37 -18.60
CA LEU A 204 -0.97 -34.08 -18.08
C LEU A 204 -0.91 -34.09 -16.56
N LEU A 205 -1.30 -32.99 -15.95
CA LEU A 205 -1.35 -32.82 -14.51
C LEU A 205 -2.83 -32.89 -14.08
N ARG A 206 -3.15 -33.74 -13.12
CA ARG A 206 -4.52 -33.87 -12.58
C ARG A 206 -4.51 -33.66 -11.08
N PHE A 207 -5.12 -32.57 -10.66
CA PHE A 207 -5.28 -32.21 -9.25
C PHE A 207 -6.78 -32.04 -8.95
N GLY A 208 -7.29 -32.91 -8.08
CA GLY A 208 -8.72 -33.00 -7.88
C GLY A 208 -9.46 -33.37 -9.17
N GLU A 209 -10.41 -32.55 -9.59
CA GLU A 209 -11.19 -32.71 -10.82
C GLU A 209 -10.63 -31.95 -12.02
N GLU A 210 -9.66 -31.05 -11.78
CA GLU A 210 -9.09 -30.20 -12.81
C GLU A 210 -7.89 -30.85 -13.50
N TRP A 211 -7.77 -30.57 -14.80
CA TRP A 211 -6.67 -31.03 -15.62
C TRP A 211 -5.91 -29.84 -16.20
N GLU A 212 -4.60 -29.96 -16.20
CA GLU A 212 -3.70 -29.04 -16.86
C GLU A 212 -2.80 -29.81 -17.83
N LEU A 213 -2.35 -29.13 -18.88
CA LEU A 213 -1.55 -29.72 -19.93
C LEU A 213 -0.27 -28.92 -20.13
N ALA A 214 0.84 -29.63 -20.24
CA ALA A 214 2.10 -29.08 -20.71
C ALA A 214 2.63 -29.91 -21.86
N VAL A 215 3.04 -29.28 -22.94
CA VAL A 215 3.86 -29.89 -23.98
C VAL A 215 5.28 -29.41 -23.77
N VAL A 216 6.22 -30.34 -23.61
CA VAL A 216 7.63 -30.06 -23.38
C VAL A 216 8.44 -30.55 -24.57
N ASP A 217 9.30 -29.71 -25.12
CA ASP A 217 10.16 -30.03 -26.24
C ASP A 217 11.60 -29.55 -25.95
N GLY A 218 12.55 -30.44 -26.08
CA GLY A 218 13.96 -30.13 -25.78
C GLY A 218 14.21 -29.71 -24.33
N GLY A 219 13.35 -30.12 -23.40
CA GLY A 219 13.49 -29.79 -21.98
C GLY A 219 12.80 -28.51 -21.53
N ALA A 220 12.21 -27.73 -22.45
CA ALA A 220 11.45 -26.52 -22.16
C ALA A 220 9.97 -26.67 -22.52
N PRO A 221 9.04 -26.07 -21.75
CA PRO A 221 7.65 -26.01 -22.14
C PRO A 221 7.48 -25.24 -23.45
N VAL A 222 6.69 -25.81 -24.38
CA VAL A 222 6.31 -25.18 -25.64
C VAL A 222 4.83 -24.78 -25.64
N GLN A 223 4.07 -25.37 -24.74
CA GLN A 223 2.67 -25.02 -24.49
C GLN A 223 2.31 -25.38 -23.06
N LEU A 224 1.57 -24.48 -22.43
CA LEU A 224 0.90 -24.68 -21.14
C LEU A 224 -0.56 -24.30 -21.31
N ARG A 225 -1.47 -25.10 -20.77
CA ARG A 225 -2.91 -24.84 -20.85
C ARG A 225 -3.66 -25.47 -19.69
N GLY A 226 -4.54 -24.70 -19.05
CA GLY A 226 -5.58 -25.23 -18.16
C GLY A 226 -6.70 -25.86 -19.02
N ILE A 227 -7.03 -27.11 -18.74
CA ILE A 227 -8.15 -27.82 -19.37
C ILE A 227 -9.41 -27.65 -18.51
N GLY A 228 -9.22 -27.52 -17.17
CA GLY A 228 -10.30 -27.46 -16.21
C GLY A 228 -10.93 -28.81 -15.91
N LYS A 229 -12.20 -28.80 -15.45
CA LYS A 229 -12.94 -30.02 -15.12
C LYS A 229 -13.35 -30.78 -16.38
N VAL A 230 -13.03 -32.06 -16.39
CA VAL A 230 -13.32 -32.96 -17.54
C VAL A 230 -14.31 -34.04 -17.11
N SER A 231 -15.43 -34.11 -17.80
CA SER A 231 -16.52 -35.05 -17.49
C SER A 231 -16.35 -36.45 -18.13
N SER A 232 -15.45 -36.59 -19.10
CA SER A 232 -15.25 -37.87 -19.80
C SER A 232 -13.86 -37.99 -20.44
N ALA A 233 -13.37 -39.21 -20.60
CA ALA A 233 -12.15 -39.52 -21.31
C ALA A 233 -12.16 -39.01 -22.78
N ALA A 234 -13.33 -38.98 -23.43
CA ALA A 234 -13.47 -38.44 -24.77
C ALA A 234 -13.24 -36.92 -24.82
N GLN A 235 -13.77 -36.21 -23.83
CA GLN A 235 -13.56 -34.76 -23.69
C GLN A 235 -12.07 -34.47 -23.45
N LEU A 236 -11.42 -35.21 -22.55
CA LEU A 236 -9.98 -35.06 -22.32
C LEU A 236 -9.17 -35.19 -23.62
N CYS A 237 -9.41 -36.27 -24.38
CA CYS A 237 -8.72 -36.48 -25.65
C CYS A 237 -8.97 -35.37 -26.68
N ARG A 238 -10.19 -34.82 -26.69
CA ARG A 238 -10.53 -33.69 -27.57
C ARG A 238 -9.72 -32.44 -27.18
N GLU A 239 -9.67 -32.10 -25.88
CA GLU A 239 -8.93 -30.95 -25.38
C GLU A 239 -7.41 -31.12 -25.63
N VAL A 240 -6.87 -32.31 -25.41
CA VAL A 240 -5.48 -32.63 -25.74
C VAL A 240 -5.23 -32.46 -27.23
N THR A 241 -6.12 -32.99 -28.11
CA THR A 241 -5.99 -32.84 -29.55
C THR A 241 -5.96 -31.37 -29.96
N LEU A 242 -6.91 -30.57 -29.46
CA LEU A 242 -6.97 -29.13 -29.74
C LEU A 242 -5.70 -28.42 -29.29
N SER A 243 -5.17 -28.78 -28.12
CA SER A 243 -3.93 -28.21 -27.59
C SER A 243 -2.73 -28.57 -28.47
N LEU A 244 -2.61 -29.82 -28.89
CA LEU A 244 -1.51 -30.27 -29.76
C LEU A 244 -1.59 -29.63 -31.17
N LEU A 245 -2.80 -29.41 -31.71
CA LEU A 245 -2.98 -28.70 -32.98
C LEU A 245 -2.60 -27.21 -32.88
N ALA A 246 -2.82 -26.60 -31.73
CA ALA A 246 -2.45 -25.19 -31.46
C ALA A 246 -0.98 -25.02 -31.11
N CYS A 247 -0.26 -26.12 -30.86
CA CYS A 247 1.12 -26.08 -30.47
C CYS A 247 2.05 -25.81 -31.66
N ASP A 248 3.07 -25.02 -31.44
CA ASP A 248 4.17 -24.82 -32.39
C ASP A 248 4.85 -26.15 -32.74
N GLY A 249 4.97 -26.42 -34.05
CA GLY A 249 5.50 -27.67 -34.56
C GLY A 249 4.40 -28.71 -34.89
N GLY A 250 3.13 -28.41 -34.69
CA GLY A 250 1.98 -29.23 -35.14
C GLY A 250 2.00 -30.66 -34.63
N ALA A 251 1.71 -31.61 -35.53
CA ALA A 251 1.60 -33.04 -35.23
C ALA A 251 2.98 -33.75 -35.12
N GLN A 252 4.02 -33.13 -34.60
CA GLN A 252 5.26 -33.87 -34.30
C GLN A 252 4.96 -34.99 -33.31
N GLU A 253 5.66 -36.11 -33.49
CA GLU A 253 5.48 -37.31 -32.68
C GLU A 253 5.78 -37.04 -31.19
N ILE A 254 4.82 -37.40 -30.35
CA ILE A 254 4.99 -37.35 -28.88
C ILE A 254 5.66 -38.65 -28.46
N GLY A 255 6.89 -38.55 -27.97
CA GLY A 255 7.69 -39.70 -27.52
C GLY A 255 7.29 -40.24 -26.15
N ASP A 256 6.59 -39.45 -25.32
CA ASP A 256 6.16 -39.83 -23.98
C ASP A 256 4.92 -39.03 -23.56
N VAL A 257 3.92 -39.72 -23.05
CA VAL A 257 2.71 -39.14 -22.46
C VAL A 257 2.72 -39.46 -20.98
N ALA A 258 3.11 -38.49 -20.15
CA ALA A 258 3.17 -38.63 -18.71
C ALA A 258 1.88 -38.08 -18.08
N VAL A 259 1.11 -38.93 -17.43
CA VAL A 259 -0.08 -38.52 -16.65
C VAL A 259 0.29 -38.49 -15.16
N CYS A 260 0.41 -37.31 -14.63
CA CYS A 260 0.80 -37.04 -13.24
C CYS A 260 -0.48 -36.82 -12.42
N SER A 261 -0.71 -37.65 -11.42
CA SER A 261 -1.95 -37.57 -10.61
C SER A 261 -1.69 -38.12 -9.22
N MET A 262 -2.38 -37.57 -8.23
CA MET A 262 -2.46 -38.10 -6.86
C MET A 262 -3.44 -39.26 -6.74
N GLN A 263 -4.47 -39.29 -7.59
CA GLN A 263 -5.49 -40.33 -7.59
C GLN A 263 -5.31 -41.23 -8.82
N PRO A 264 -5.76 -42.48 -8.75
CA PRO A 264 -5.78 -43.36 -9.93
C PRO A 264 -6.53 -42.71 -11.08
N VAL A 265 -5.97 -42.76 -12.26
CA VAL A 265 -6.61 -42.27 -13.49
C VAL A 265 -7.36 -43.42 -14.11
N ASP A 266 -8.53 -43.11 -14.65
CA ASP A 266 -9.38 -44.09 -15.34
C ASP A 266 -8.63 -44.77 -16.52
N ASP A 267 -8.68 -46.09 -16.55
CA ASP A 267 -8.09 -46.92 -17.62
C ASP A 267 -8.59 -46.54 -19.02
N GLU A 268 -9.84 -46.08 -19.16
CA GLU A 268 -10.37 -45.63 -20.43
C GLU A 268 -9.67 -44.33 -20.89
N ALA A 269 -9.41 -43.40 -19.96
CA ALA A 269 -8.66 -42.18 -20.26
C ALA A 269 -7.23 -42.53 -20.72
N LEU A 270 -6.54 -43.41 -20.01
CA LEU A 270 -5.18 -43.85 -20.37
C LEU A 270 -5.14 -44.54 -21.76
N LYS A 271 -6.10 -45.44 -22.06
CA LYS A 271 -6.21 -46.08 -23.36
C LYS A 271 -6.44 -45.09 -24.50
N ARG A 272 -7.28 -44.09 -24.29
CA ARG A 272 -7.52 -43.05 -25.29
C ARG A 272 -6.32 -42.13 -25.49
N LEU A 273 -5.60 -41.78 -24.42
CA LEU A 273 -4.38 -40.98 -24.49
C LEU A 273 -3.25 -41.70 -25.24
N ALA A 274 -3.26 -43.04 -25.28
CA ALA A 274 -2.26 -43.83 -25.98
C ALA A 274 -2.24 -43.58 -27.51
N VAL A 275 -3.25 -42.94 -28.09
CA VAL A 275 -3.25 -42.46 -29.46
C VAL A 275 -2.17 -41.41 -29.72
N PHE A 276 -1.78 -40.64 -28.71
CA PHE A 276 -0.80 -39.56 -28.85
C PHE A 276 0.64 -40.04 -28.68
N GLY A 277 0.86 -41.16 -27.99
CA GLY A 277 2.16 -41.73 -27.72
C GLY A 277 2.13 -42.75 -26.58
N PRO A 278 3.30 -43.31 -26.20
CA PRO A 278 3.40 -44.20 -25.04
C PRO A 278 2.95 -43.49 -23.75
N VAL A 279 1.94 -44.06 -23.08
CA VAL A 279 1.37 -43.47 -21.84
C VAL A 279 1.97 -44.12 -20.62
N ARG A 280 2.36 -43.31 -19.68
CA ARG A 280 2.72 -43.74 -18.32
C ARG A 280 2.07 -42.85 -17.25
N THR A 281 1.82 -43.45 -16.12
CA THR A 281 1.33 -42.72 -14.94
C THR A 281 2.49 -42.40 -14.00
N VAL A 282 2.55 -41.17 -13.54
CA VAL A 282 3.47 -40.72 -12.51
C VAL A 282 2.65 -40.41 -11.27
N VAL A 283 2.73 -41.31 -10.29
CA VAL A 283 1.99 -41.11 -9.03
C VAL A 283 2.64 -39.98 -8.26
N VAL A 284 1.83 -39.03 -7.84
CA VAL A 284 2.26 -37.92 -7.01
C VAL A 284 1.87 -38.23 -5.56
N ASP A 285 2.86 -38.36 -4.69
CA ASP A 285 2.66 -38.80 -3.32
C ASP A 285 2.30 -37.63 -2.37
N ASN A 286 2.58 -36.40 -2.79
CA ASN A 286 2.41 -35.23 -1.95
C ASN A 286 1.74 -34.08 -2.69
N ALA A 287 0.59 -33.64 -2.19
CA ALA A 287 -0.20 -32.54 -2.76
C ALA A 287 0.53 -31.19 -2.78
N VAL A 288 1.43 -30.96 -1.85
CA VAL A 288 2.17 -29.69 -1.76
C VAL A 288 3.41 -29.62 -2.67
N SER A 289 3.71 -30.69 -3.42
CA SER A 289 4.96 -30.75 -4.26
C SER A 289 4.96 -29.70 -5.38
N GLY A 290 3.79 -29.31 -5.92
CA GLY A 290 3.68 -28.22 -6.89
C GLY A 290 4.04 -26.87 -6.28
N VAL A 291 3.47 -26.59 -5.11
CA VAL A 291 3.75 -25.36 -4.35
C VAL A 291 5.21 -25.31 -3.89
N GLU A 292 5.78 -26.45 -3.45
CA GLU A 292 7.20 -26.56 -3.14
C GLU A 292 8.08 -26.28 -4.37
N GLY A 293 7.69 -26.79 -5.54
CA GLY A 293 8.37 -26.51 -6.80
C GLY A 293 8.38 -25.02 -7.16
N CYS A 294 7.27 -24.33 -6.98
CA CYS A 294 7.19 -22.88 -7.15
C CYS A 294 8.07 -22.15 -6.12
N ALA A 295 8.06 -22.56 -4.86
CA ALA A 295 8.93 -21.99 -3.85
C ALA A 295 10.41 -22.11 -4.22
N ARG A 296 10.83 -23.25 -4.75
CA ARG A 296 12.20 -23.45 -5.26
C ARG A 296 12.50 -22.54 -6.46
N ARG A 297 11.55 -22.39 -7.40
CA ARG A 297 11.68 -21.47 -8.55
C ARG A 297 11.91 -20.04 -8.11
N ILE A 298 11.10 -19.53 -7.16
CA ILE A 298 11.22 -18.18 -6.61
C ILE A 298 12.60 -17.96 -5.96
N ILE A 299 13.08 -18.94 -5.21
CA ILE A 299 14.41 -18.88 -4.57
C ILE A 299 15.54 -18.86 -5.61
N GLU A 300 15.41 -19.66 -6.67
CA GLU A 300 16.36 -19.76 -7.79
C GLU A 300 16.35 -18.50 -8.68
N GLY A 301 15.43 -17.55 -8.43
CA GLY A 301 15.34 -16.28 -9.17
C GLY A 301 14.47 -16.36 -10.40
N GLY A 302 13.41 -17.19 -10.37
CA GLY A 302 12.38 -17.19 -11.41
C GLY A 302 11.81 -15.79 -11.61
N THR A 303 11.67 -15.38 -12.88
CA THR A 303 11.24 -14.02 -13.25
C THR A 303 9.75 -13.92 -13.54
N PHE A 304 9.05 -15.05 -13.55
CA PHE A 304 7.61 -15.10 -13.80
C PHE A 304 6.82 -14.56 -12.60
N ASP A 305 6.13 -13.44 -12.80
CA ASP A 305 5.33 -12.79 -11.76
C ASP A 305 4.08 -12.14 -12.38
N VAL A 306 2.92 -12.73 -12.14
CA VAL A 306 1.62 -12.22 -12.61
C VAL A 306 0.87 -11.45 -11.53
N THR A 307 1.57 -10.92 -10.54
CA THR A 307 0.95 -10.17 -9.45
C THR A 307 0.31 -8.88 -9.99
N PRO A 308 -1.01 -8.66 -9.79
CA PRO A 308 -1.66 -7.43 -10.20
C PRO A 308 -1.06 -6.20 -9.51
N ALA A 309 -1.03 -5.07 -10.21
CA ALA A 309 -0.50 -3.82 -9.69
C ALA A 309 -1.23 -3.38 -8.41
N ASP A 310 -2.54 -3.56 -8.35
CA ASP A 310 -3.40 -3.21 -7.21
C ASP A 310 -3.01 -3.98 -5.94
N TRP A 311 -2.63 -5.26 -6.07
CA TRP A 311 -2.17 -6.04 -4.92
C TRP A 311 -0.82 -5.54 -4.39
N VAL A 312 0.07 -5.10 -5.29
CA VAL A 312 1.36 -4.49 -4.93
C VAL A 312 1.13 -3.14 -4.25
N GLU A 313 0.19 -2.35 -4.76
CA GLU A 313 -0.17 -1.05 -4.19
C GLU A 313 -0.80 -1.21 -2.82
N SER A 314 -1.79 -2.08 -2.65
CA SER A 314 -2.41 -2.43 -1.36
C SER A 314 -1.36 -2.85 -0.32
N ARG A 315 -0.38 -3.67 -0.73
CA ARG A 315 0.73 -4.09 0.13
C ARG A 315 1.61 -2.89 0.54
N THR A 316 1.97 -2.04 -0.41
CA THR A 316 2.82 -0.86 -0.13
C THR A 316 2.10 0.12 0.78
N GLU A 317 0.80 0.34 0.56
CA GLU A 317 -0.04 1.17 1.40
C GLU A 317 -0.16 0.61 2.84
N SER A 318 -0.38 -0.68 2.97
CA SER A 318 -0.46 -1.34 4.29
C SER A 318 0.87 -1.24 5.06
N ARG A 319 2.01 -1.42 4.39
CA ARG A 319 3.35 -1.21 4.97
C ARG A 319 3.56 0.24 5.36
N PHE A 320 3.17 1.17 4.50
CA PHE A 320 3.26 2.61 4.77
C PHE A 320 2.40 3.00 5.96
N ARG A 321 1.14 2.56 5.99
CA ARG A 321 0.22 2.80 7.14
C ARG A 321 0.79 2.21 8.44
N ARG A 322 1.39 1.02 8.40
CA ARG A 322 2.03 0.40 9.58
C ARG A 322 3.27 1.18 10.02
N SER A 323 4.11 1.58 9.08
CA SER A 323 5.29 2.42 9.34
C SER A 323 4.88 3.78 9.93
N MET A 324 3.84 4.41 9.36
CA MET A 324 3.30 5.68 9.83
C MET A 324 2.72 5.57 11.23
N LYS A 325 2.00 4.48 11.56
CA LYS A 325 1.54 4.21 12.93
C LYS A 325 2.70 4.07 13.91
N MET A 326 3.75 3.30 13.55
CA MET A 326 4.95 3.18 14.38
C MET A 326 5.65 4.53 14.59
N PHE A 327 5.77 5.32 13.52
CA PHE A 327 6.35 6.67 13.60
C PHE A 327 5.50 7.59 14.48
N LEU A 328 4.18 7.53 14.37
CA LEU A 328 3.26 8.29 15.21
C LEU A 328 3.41 7.90 16.69
N PHE A 329 3.46 6.61 17.01
CA PHE A 329 3.68 6.15 18.38
C PHE A 329 5.06 6.58 18.92
N ALA A 330 6.11 6.51 18.10
CA ALA A 330 7.44 6.99 18.46
C ALA A 330 7.44 8.52 18.72
N ALA A 331 6.74 9.29 17.87
CA ALA A 331 6.60 10.73 18.02
C ALA A 331 5.82 11.10 19.30
N ILE A 332 4.71 10.38 19.57
CA ILE A 332 3.94 10.56 20.82
C ILE A 332 4.80 10.20 22.04
N GLY A 333 5.54 9.09 21.97
CA GLY A 333 6.46 8.70 23.05
C GLY A 333 7.55 9.73 23.30
N LEU A 334 8.17 10.27 22.24
CA LEU A 334 9.15 11.33 22.32
C LEU A 334 8.54 12.62 22.91
N TRP A 335 7.34 12.98 22.44
CA TRP A 335 6.62 14.13 22.95
C TRP A 335 6.28 13.99 24.44
N ALA A 336 5.79 12.80 24.86
CA ALA A 336 5.52 12.51 26.26
C ALA A 336 6.80 12.58 27.13
N LEU A 337 7.93 12.11 26.58
CA LEU A 337 9.22 12.20 27.25
C LEU A 337 9.66 13.66 27.42
N VAL A 338 9.55 14.48 26.37
CA VAL A 338 9.87 15.92 26.41
C VAL A 338 8.98 16.63 27.43
N MET A 339 7.67 16.34 27.42
CA MET A 339 6.74 16.90 28.41
C MET A 339 7.07 16.44 29.84
N GLY A 340 7.41 15.14 29.99
CA GLY A 340 7.87 14.62 31.30
C GLY A 340 9.11 15.32 31.83
N VAL A 341 10.09 15.58 30.96
CA VAL A 341 11.30 16.35 31.31
C VAL A 341 10.93 17.80 31.67
N PHE A 342 10.03 18.42 30.88
CA PHE A 342 9.58 19.78 31.13
C PHE A 342 8.85 19.91 32.47
N PHE A 343 7.89 19.02 32.75
CA PHE A 343 7.19 19.01 34.05
C PHE A 343 8.14 18.66 35.21
N GLY A 344 9.08 17.72 34.98
CA GLY A 344 10.12 17.43 35.96
C GLY A 344 10.99 18.63 36.27
N TYR A 345 11.41 19.36 35.23
CA TYR A 345 12.17 20.59 35.38
C TYR A 345 11.36 21.68 36.14
N GLU A 346 10.09 21.86 35.79
CA GLU A 346 9.18 22.78 36.43
C GLU A 346 8.98 22.43 37.93
N ALA A 347 8.81 21.16 38.24
CA ALA A 347 8.67 20.68 39.62
C ALA A 347 9.96 20.96 40.44
N VAL A 348 11.13 20.67 39.87
CA VAL A 348 12.42 20.95 40.49
C VAL A 348 12.63 22.47 40.67
N TYR A 349 12.29 23.24 39.62
CA TYR A 349 12.39 24.71 39.68
C TYR A 349 11.46 25.29 40.74
N ASN A 350 10.21 24.83 40.81
CA ASN A 350 9.25 25.27 41.82
C ASN A 350 9.73 24.88 43.25
N HIS A 351 10.28 23.69 43.42
CA HIS A 351 10.85 23.25 44.69
C HIS A 351 12.05 24.12 45.12
N MET A 352 12.97 24.43 44.20
CA MET A 352 14.10 25.36 44.47
C MET A 352 13.60 26.76 44.80
N ARG A 353 12.59 27.25 44.04
CA ARG A 353 11.99 28.57 44.27
C ARG A 353 11.30 28.64 45.62
N ASP A 354 10.61 27.61 46.07
CA ASP A 354 9.95 27.57 47.36
C ASP A 354 10.95 27.45 48.51
N SER A 355 12.05 26.71 48.30
CA SER A 355 13.18 26.66 49.23
C SER A 355 13.86 28.01 49.33
N GLN A 356 14.06 28.73 48.22
CA GLN A 356 14.58 30.09 48.25
C GLN A 356 13.62 31.08 48.91
N LYS A 357 12.31 30.95 48.67
CA LYS A 357 11.29 31.78 49.32
C LYS A 357 11.25 31.55 50.84
N SER A 358 11.45 30.32 51.32
CA SER A 358 11.52 30.03 52.75
C SER A 358 12.76 30.66 53.40
N LEU A 359 13.90 30.60 52.70
CA LEU A 359 15.15 31.28 53.15
C LEU A 359 15.03 32.81 53.08
N CYS A 360 14.30 33.36 52.08
CA CYS A 360 14.05 34.81 52.02
C CYS A 360 13.06 35.28 53.07
N LYS A 361 12.03 34.50 53.45
CA LYS A 361 11.09 34.82 54.52
C LYS A 361 11.79 34.96 55.86
N GLU A 362 12.83 34.19 56.14
CA GLU A 362 13.63 34.25 57.30
C GLU A 362 14.49 35.58 57.41
N LYS A 363 14.86 36.12 56.23
CA LYS A 363 15.62 37.38 56.11
C LYS A 363 14.75 38.64 55.91
N GLN A 364 13.43 38.49 55.76
CA GLN A 364 12.46 39.56 55.42
C GLN A 364 12.18 40.54 56.59
N HIS A 365 12.83 40.41 57.73
CA HIS A 365 12.68 41.37 58.84
C HIS A 365 13.58 42.60 58.73
N ALA A 366 14.40 42.71 57.68
CA ALA A 366 15.18 43.88 57.42
C ALA A 366 14.38 44.95 56.65
N ARG A 367 14.20 46.12 57.21
CA ARG A 367 13.42 47.25 56.70
C ARG A 367 13.85 47.71 55.30
N GLU A 368 15.12 47.51 54.96
CA GLU A 368 15.73 47.88 53.67
C GLU A 368 15.27 47.03 52.51
N TYR A 369 14.87 45.79 52.76
CA TYR A 369 14.38 44.88 51.65
C TYR A 369 13.01 45.28 51.16
N LYS A 370 12.16 45.84 52.02
CA LYS A 370 10.82 46.32 51.62
C LYS A 370 10.89 47.51 50.67
N GLU A 371 11.82 48.42 50.85
CA GLU A 371 12.00 49.62 50.01
C GLU A 371 12.49 49.20 48.58
N VAL A 372 13.44 48.26 48.51
CA VAL A 372 13.96 47.75 47.22
C VAL A 372 12.91 47.01 46.48
N LEU A 373 12.08 46.20 47.14
CA LEU A 373 10.99 45.47 46.52
C LEU A 373 9.89 46.40 45.96
N ASP A 374 9.62 47.48 46.68
CA ASP A 374 8.63 48.48 46.26
C ASP A 374 9.12 49.27 45.02
N MET A 375 10.42 49.62 44.99
CA MET A 375 11.03 50.23 43.80
C MET A 375 11.04 49.29 42.59
N THR A 376 11.40 48.04 42.79
CA THR A 376 11.44 47.03 41.68
C THR A 376 10.06 46.77 41.11
N ASN A 377 9.02 46.70 41.96
CA ASN A 377 7.65 46.58 41.55
C ASN A 377 7.12 47.80 40.76
N ARG A 378 7.56 49.00 41.14
CA ARG A 378 7.21 50.23 40.41
C ARG A 378 7.90 50.28 39.05
N VAL A 379 9.15 49.91 38.96
CA VAL A 379 9.88 49.82 37.69
C VAL A 379 9.23 48.77 36.77
N ALA A 380 8.93 47.55 37.28
CA ALA A 380 8.26 46.50 36.49
C ALA A 380 6.82 46.87 36.06
N LEU A 381 6.15 47.72 36.82
CA LEU A 381 4.82 48.25 36.47
C LEU A 381 4.94 49.29 35.35
N ILE A 382 5.94 50.16 35.40
CA ILE A 382 6.22 51.16 34.37
C ILE A 382 6.57 50.47 33.06
N ASP A 383 7.51 49.50 33.05
CA ASP A 383 7.89 48.71 31.86
C ASP A 383 6.72 47.98 31.23
N ARG A 384 5.76 47.56 32.04
CA ARG A 384 4.57 46.81 31.55
C ARG A 384 3.56 47.70 30.85
N TYR A 385 3.51 48.98 31.18
CA TYR A 385 2.58 49.95 30.62
C TYR A 385 3.16 50.78 29.47
N GLU A 386 4.48 50.86 29.37
CA GLU A 386 5.16 51.79 28.45
C GLU A 386 5.16 51.33 26.97
N ASP A 387 4.92 50.07 26.71
CA ASP A 387 5.09 49.55 25.33
C ASP A 387 3.89 48.79 24.79
N ARG A 388 2.74 49.46 24.73
CA ARG A 388 1.54 48.93 24.03
C ARG A 388 1.77 48.75 22.54
N SER A 389 2.65 49.52 21.93
CA SER A 389 2.96 49.45 20.49
C SER A 389 3.58 48.13 20.08
N LYS A 390 4.07 47.31 21.03
CA LYS A 390 4.67 45.99 20.80
C LYS A 390 3.81 44.84 21.29
N CYS A 391 2.50 45.05 21.44
CA CYS A 391 1.57 44.02 21.84
C CYS A 391 0.86 43.39 20.62
N ALA A 392 0.91 42.07 20.50
CA ALA A 392 0.27 41.33 19.40
C ALA A 392 -1.25 41.60 19.30
N LEU A 393 -1.90 41.83 20.45
CA LEU A 393 -3.36 42.10 20.47
C LEU A 393 -3.69 43.49 19.91
N GLU A 394 -2.87 44.50 20.21
CA GLU A 394 -3.06 45.84 19.65
C GLU A 394 -2.81 45.83 18.13
N MET A 395 -1.81 45.07 17.69
CA MET A 395 -1.56 44.88 16.25
C MET A 395 -2.69 44.14 15.57
N LEU A 396 -3.24 43.12 16.21
CA LEU A 396 -4.39 42.39 15.67
C LEU A 396 -5.65 43.29 15.63
N LYS A 397 -5.86 44.11 16.66
CA LYS A 397 -6.93 45.09 16.73
C LYS A 397 -6.78 46.11 15.60
N LEU A 398 -5.61 46.68 15.41
CA LEU A 398 -5.31 47.64 14.33
C LEU A 398 -5.61 47.02 12.95
N VAL A 399 -5.21 45.78 12.69
CA VAL A 399 -5.57 45.06 11.46
C VAL A 399 -7.08 44.85 11.37
N SER A 400 -7.73 44.45 12.45
CA SER A 400 -9.18 44.27 12.50
C SER A 400 -9.97 45.56 12.26
N ASP A 401 -9.55 46.63 12.86
CA ASP A 401 -10.19 47.97 12.71
C ASP A 401 -9.93 48.58 11.31
N SER A 402 -8.90 48.12 10.63
CA SER A 402 -8.54 48.51 9.25
C SER A 402 -9.29 47.71 8.18
N LEU A 403 -10.01 46.64 8.55
CA LEU A 403 -10.89 45.92 7.65
C LEU A 403 -12.18 46.67 7.44
N SER A 404 -12.59 46.87 6.19
CA SER A 404 -13.90 47.44 5.91
C SER A 404 -15.01 46.49 6.41
N ASP A 405 -16.15 47.03 6.85
CA ASP A 405 -17.32 46.25 7.30
C ASP A 405 -17.95 45.34 6.23
N ASP A 406 -17.39 45.28 5.02
CA ASP A 406 -17.79 44.37 3.97
C ASP A 406 -17.30 42.93 4.33
N GLU A 407 -18.27 42.06 4.64
CA GLU A 407 -18.11 40.65 5.08
C GLU A 407 -17.36 39.73 4.11
N THR A 408 -16.68 40.26 3.09
CA THR A 408 -16.15 39.50 1.96
C THR A 408 -14.64 39.29 1.98
N MET A 409 -13.89 40.01 2.84
CA MET A 409 -12.45 39.83 2.97
C MET A 409 -12.16 38.81 4.06
N VAL A 410 -11.34 37.77 3.73
CA VAL A 410 -10.97 36.70 4.67
C VAL A 410 -9.48 36.78 4.96
N ILE A 411 -9.13 37.02 6.23
CA ILE A 411 -7.75 36.87 6.69
C ILE A 411 -7.52 35.40 7.02
N GLU A 412 -6.59 34.76 6.32
CA GLU A 412 -6.21 33.37 6.54
C GLU A 412 -5.06 33.21 7.53
N TYR A 413 -4.22 34.21 7.64
CA TYR A 413 -3.02 34.13 8.45
C TYR A 413 -2.57 35.50 8.92
N PHE A 414 -2.32 35.61 10.22
CA PHE A 414 -1.71 36.76 10.87
C PHE A 414 -0.46 36.32 11.62
N LYS A 415 0.67 36.96 11.33
CA LYS A 415 1.94 36.71 12.01
C LYS A 415 2.48 38.01 12.53
N PHE A 416 2.79 38.01 13.81
CA PHE A 416 3.44 39.13 14.49
C PHE A 416 4.80 38.72 15.02
N ARG A 417 5.82 39.47 14.71
CA ARG A 417 7.14 39.35 15.29
C ARG A 417 7.43 40.66 16.03
N ARG A 418 7.54 40.55 17.34
CA ARG A 418 7.73 41.71 18.25
C ARG A 418 8.95 42.52 17.82
N GLY A 419 8.75 43.79 17.43
CA GLY A 419 9.81 44.70 17.00
C GLY A 419 10.40 44.48 15.63
N GLU A 420 9.96 43.47 14.90
CA GLU A 420 10.44 43.17 13.52
C GLU A 420 9.38 43.50 12.49
N ASP A 421 8.33 42.65 12.37
CA ASP A 421 7.31 42.78 11.35
C ASP A 421 5.94 42.22 11.77
N ILE A 422 4.93 42.64 11.06
CA ILE A 422 3.66 41.94 10.97
C ILE A 422 3.46 41.45 9.54
N SER A 423 2.86 40.29 9.38
CA SER A 423 2.49 39.77 8.06
C SER A 423 1.05 39.28 8.10
N VAL A 424 0.23 39.86 7.24
CA VAL A 424 -1.18 39.54 7.08
C VAL A 424 -1.38 38.91 5.72
N ARG A 425 -1.95 37.72 5.69
CA ARG A 425 -2.29 37.04 4.44
C ARG A 425 -3.79 36.73 4.41
N GLY A 426 -4.39 36.98 3.26
CA GLY A 426 -5.82 36.77 3.10
C GLY A 426 -6.24 36.66 1.65
N LYS A 427 -7.56 36.65 1.47
CA LYS A 427 -8.22 36.69 0.18
C LYS A 427 -9.26 37.80 0.16
N ALA A 428 -9.28 38.58 -0.90
CA ALA A 428 -10.23 39.67 -1.11
C ALA A 428 -11.06 39.41 -2.38
N PRO A 429 -12.30 39.89 -2.46
CA PRO A 429 -13.16 39.76 -3.64
C PRO A 429 -12.65 40.63 -4.80
N ASP A 430 -12.04 41.77 -4.50
CA ASP A 430 -11.49 42.70 -5.46
C ASP A 430 -10.17 43.31 -5.00
N ARG A 431 -9.54 44.08 -5.89
CA ARG A 431 -8.25 44.71 -5.61
C ARG A 431 -8.36 45.95 -4.73
N GLU A 432 -9.49 46.58 -4.69
CA GLU A 432 -9.74 47.80 -3.91
C GLU A 432 -9.82 47.49 -2.41
N SER A 433 -10.49 46.40 -2.06
CA SER A 433 -10.70 46.00 -0.66
C SER A 433 -9.39 45.75 0.10
N TRP A 434 -8.37 45.06 -0.50
CA TRP A 434 -7.12 44.85 0.23
C TRP A 434 -6.20 46.07 0.18
N ARG A 435 -6.34 46.99 -0.81
CA ARG A 435 -5.61 48.26 -0.85
C ARG A 435 -5.96 49.18 0.29
N GLN A 436 -7.23 49.19 0.71
CA GLN A 436 -7.64 49.92 1.90
C GLN A 436 -6.89 49.44 3.14
N LEU A 437 -6.66 48.14 3.30
CA LEU A 437 -5.81 47.59 4.37
C LEU A 437 -4.34 48.06 4.25
N ASP A 438 -3.78 48.07 3.04
CA ASP A 438 -2.41 48.55 2.80
C ASP A 438 -2.29 50.03 3.15
N GLU A 439 -3.24 50.86 2.74
CA GLU A 439 -3.26 52.30 3.04
C GLU A 439 -3.46 52.57 4.53
N ALA A 440 -4.36 51.83 5.18
CA ALA A 440 -4.58 51.96 6.62
C ALA A 440 -3.34 51.58 7.45
N LEU A 441 -2.63 50.52 7.04
CA LEU A 441 -1.36 50.15 7.71
C LEU A 441 -0.25 51.16 7.46
N ARG A 442 -0.19 51.81 6.30
CA ARG A 442 0.77 52.89 6.01
C ARG A 442 0.48 54.16 6.82
N ALA A 443 -0.79 54.45 7.06
CA ALA A 443 -1.20 55.60 7.81
C ALA A 443 -1.30 55.39 9.32
N ALA A 444 -1.06 54.14 9.79
CA ALA A 444 -1.23 53.78 11.18
C ALA A 444 -0.24 54.54 12.11
N PRO A 445 -0.74 55.38 13.04
CA PRO A 445 0.12 56.08 13.98
C PRO A 445 0.54 55.13 15.11
N VAL A 446 1.64 55.44 15.78
CA VAL A 446 2.05 54.72 17.00
C VAL A 446 0.95 54.87 18.08
N PRO A 447 0.47 53.75 18.67
CA PRO A 447 -0.56 53.79 19.69
C PRO A 447 -0.14 54.68 20.89
N SER A 448 -1.01 55.51 21.38
CA SER A 448 -0.77 56.37 22.54
C SER A 448 -0.62 55.51 23.80
N PRO A 449 0.39 55.70 24.65
CA PRO A 449 0.50 54.95 25.90
C PRO A 449 -0.67 55.20 26.86
N ASN A 450 -1.35 56.33 26.76
CA ASN A 450 -2.42 56.74 27.66
C ASN A 450 -3.87 56.48 27.15
N GLY A 451 -4.03 55.94 25.94
CA GLY A 451 -5.35 55.63 25.41
C GLY A 451 -6.26 56.88 25.14
N SER A 452 -5.69 58.08 25.12
CA SER A 452 -6.41 59.27 24.72
C SER A 452 -6.42 59.39 23.21
N ASP A 453 -7.61 59.37 22.61
CA ASP A 453 -7.87 59.59 21.18
C ASP A 453 -7.76 61.08 20.80
N GLU A 454 -6.87 61.85 21.44
CA GLU A 454 -6.65 63.22 21.00
C GLU A 454 -5.93 63.22 19.65
N ASP A 455 -6.55 63.90 18.67
CA ASP A 455 -6.10 64.11 17.30
C ASP A 455 -4.75 64.84 17.27
N ASP A 456 -3.68 64.06 17.36
CA ASP A 456 -2.31 64.57 17.26
C ASP A 456 -1.82 64.21 15.84
N GLU A 457 -2.03 65.12 14.88
CA GLU A 457 -1.66 64.98 13.46
C GLU A 457 -0.16 64.73 13.22
N ASP A 458 0.69 64.90 14.25
CA ASP A 458 2.14 64.79 14.20
C ASP A 458 2.71 63.45 14.76
N ARG A 459 1.86 62.43 14.99
CA ARG A 459 2.36 61.16 15.53
C ARG A 459 3.23 60.40 14.50
N PRO A 460 4.38 59.86 14.93
CA PRO A 460 5.19 59.05 14.01
C PRO A 460 4.41 57.81 13.55
N LEU A 461 4.70 57.36 12.35
CA LEU A 461 4.07 56.17 11.77
C LEU A 461 4.58 54.92 12.50
N LEU A 462 3.67 53.98 12.74
CA LEU A 462 3.95 52.74 13.44
C LEU A 462 4.90 51.84 12.64
N PHE A 463 4.76 51.87 11.31
CA PHE A 463 5.53 51.03 10.40
C PHE A 463 6.47 51.87 9.52
N ALA A 464 7.72 51.45 9.42
CA ALA A 464 8.72 52.09 8.57
C ALA A 464 8.54 51.72 7.08
N GLU A 465 8.05 50.53 6.84
CA GLU A 465 7.88 50.02 5.48
C GLU A 465 6.69 49.06 5.42
N VAL A 466 5.77 49.26 4.47
CA VAL A 466 4.68 48.35 4.19
C VAL A 466 4.80 47.84 2.76
N LYS A 467 4.94 46.53 2.61
CA LYS A 467 5.13 45.85 1.31
C LYS A 467 3.93 44.93 1.01
N PRO A 468 3.08 45.31 0.07
CA PRO A 468 2.05 44.41 -0.42
C PRO A 468 2.60 43.46 -1.47
N THR A 469 2.10 42.23 -1.48
CA THR A 469 2.35 41.24 -2.53
C THR A 469 1.01 40.68 -2.98
N GLU A 470 0.72 40.82 -4.25
CA GLU A 470 -0.53 40.39 -4.87
C GLU A 470 -0.32 39.07 -5.64
N GLY A 471 -1.24 38.14 -5.52
CA GLY A 471 -1.31 36.94 -6.34
C GLY A 471 -2.31 37.05 -7.48
N SER A 472 -2.22 36.16 -8.47
CA SER A 472 -3.22 36.08 -9.55
C SER A 472 -4.55 35.55 -8.99
N GLN A 473 -5.66 36.00 -9.59
CA GLN A 473 -7.00 35.57 -9.23
C GLN A 473 -7.13 34.06 -9.19
N ASN A 474 -7.66 33.54 -8.08
CA ASN A 474 -7.83 32.09 -7.86
C ASN A 474 -9.09 31.58 -8.60
N ARG A 475 -9.25 30.25 -8.70
CA ARG A 475 -10.42 29.63 -9.34
C ARG A 475 -11.75 30.03 -8.73
N ASP A 476 -11.74 30.45 -7.48
CA ASP A 476 -12.91 30.92 -6.73
C ASP A 476 -13.23 32.41 -6.96
N GLY A 477 -12.51 33.08 -7.88
CA GLY A 477 -12.70 34.48 -8.19
C GLY A 477 -12.07 35.46 -7.18
N LEU A 478 -11.37 34.98 -6.16
CA LEU A 478 -10.75 35.79 -5.11
C LEU A 478 -9.28 36.08 -5.43
N PHE A 479 -8.82 37.24 -4.97
CA PHE A 479 -7.43 37.67 -5.09
C PHE A 479 -6.67 37.40 -3.79
N PRO A 480 -5.70 36.48 -3.78
CA PRO A 480 -4.85 36.28 -2.61
C PRO A 480 -3.89 37.47 -2.47
N PHE A 481 -3.75 37.98 -1.27
CA PHE A 481 -2.82 39.04 -0.94
C PHE A 481 -1.98 38.70 0.28
N THR A 482 -0.82 39.34 0.37
CA THR A 482 0.02 39.33 1.57
C THR A 482 0.55 40.75 1.77
N VAL A 483 0.28 41.31 2.94
CA VAL A 483 0.83 42.61 3.35
C VAL A 483 1.81 42.38 4.48
N THR A 484 3.04 42.83 4.31
CA THR A 484 4.09 42.76 5.35
C THR A 484 4.47 44.19 5.74
N ALA A 485 4.26 44.52 7.01
CA ALA A 485 4.63 45.83 7.57
C ALA A 485 5.74 45.67 8.61
N LYS A 486 6.81 46.41 8.42
CA LYS A 486 8.00 46.36 9.29
C LYS A 486 8.00 47.54 10.23
N PHE A 487 8.33 47.26 11.51
CA PHE A 487 8.56 48.31 12.49
C PHE A 487 9.84 49.08 12.15
N PRO A 488 9.94 50.37 12.55
CA PRO A 488 11.21 51.11 12.48
C PRO A 488 12.29 50.37 13.29
N ALA A 489 13.49 50.31 12.73
CA ALA A 489 14.62 49.73 13.45
C ALA A 489 14.78 50.50 14.79
N ALA A 490 14.80 49.74 15.89
CA ALA A 490 15.13 50.36 17.17
C ALA A 490 16.52 51.04 17.02
N GLU A 491 16.59 52.35 17.22
CA GLU A 491 17.86 53.02 17.32
C GLU A 491 18.62 52.34 18.49
N ASP A 492 19.78 51.77 18.17
CA ASP A 492 20.66 51.11 19.13
C ASP A 492 21.09 52.16 20.17
N ASP A 493 20.32 52.28 21.25
CA ASP A 493 20.70 53.00 22.47
C ASP A 493 21.87 52.31 23.19
N SER A 494 22.85 51.79 22.45
CA SER A 494 24.08 51.21 22.97
C SER A 494 25.22 52.21 23.04
N ALA A 495 24.91 53.50 23.22
CA ALA A 495 25.93 54.51 23.49
C ALA A 495 25.71 55.20 24.87
N GLY A 496 26.10 54.52 25.94
CA GLY A 496 26.13 55.26 27.23
C GLY A 496 26.13 54.39 28.47
N GLY A 497 27.29 53.84 28.85
CA GLY A 497 27.37 53.16 30.15
C GLY A 497 28.70 52.49 30.43
N GLY A 498 29.79 53.17 30.13
CA GLY A 498 31.07 52.82 30.73
C GLY A 498 31.22 53.47 32.12
N LYS A 499 31.31 52.68 33.12
CA LYS A 499 32.25 52.64 34.21
C LYS A 499 31.75 51.83 35.38
#